data_6eac7cc299a0d0118c18d122aafbfda8
#
_entry.id   6eac7cc299a0d0118c18d122aafbfda8
#
_cell.length_a   1.000
_cell.length_b   1.000
_cell.length_c   1.000
_cell.angle_alpha   90.00
_cell.angle_beta   90.00
_cell.angle_gamma   90.00
#
_symmetry.space_group_name_H-M   'P 1'
#
loop_
_entity.id
_entity.type
_entity.pdbx_description
1 polymer ?
#
loop_
_entity_poly.entity_id
_entity_poly.type
_entity_poly.pdbx_seq_one_letter_code
_entity_poly.pdbx_strand_id
1 'polypeptide(L)'
;YARYEKTADDLEIPHDLVLANLVFDDSLIGDLILNSMSTDDAENWFGAAPPDLTLAGRVHSPDWIYTYLRSFYNDSSRPLGTNNTIYENVGMPNVLYELQGDVSRECDNIGEHCELHSVGNGLLSENEFATAIADLTNFLYYVGEPVRERRQSIGLWVLAFLGILYILVFLMGKEFSK
;
A
#
# COMPACT_ATOMS: atom_id res chain seq x y z
N TYR A 1 8.20 2.35 -10.28
CA TYR A 1 7.71 1.97 -11.61
C TYR A 1 6.37 2.60 -11.96
N ALA A 2 5.65 3.19 -11.00
CA ALA A 2 4.44 3.97 -11.25
C ALA A 2 4.82 5.28 -11.97
N ARG A 3 4.06 5.62 -13.02
CA ARG A 3 4.21 6.85 -13.80
C ARG A 3 2.93 7.65 -13.70
N TYR A 4 3.05 8.96 -13.68
CA TYR A 4 1.88 9.85 -13.65
C TYR A 4 0.94 9.60 -14.84
N GLU A 5 1.49 9.49 -16.08
CA GLU A 5 0.72 9.20 -17.28
C GLU A 5 -0.08 7.90 -17.17
N LYS A 6 0.60 6.80 -16.81
CA LYS A 6 -0.06 5.49 -16.69
C LYS A 6 -1.15 5.49 -15.61
N THR A 7 -0.90 6.15 -14.49
CA THR A 7 -1.88 6.26 -13.40
C THR A 7 -3.06 7.13 -13.81
N ALA A 8 -2.81 8.23 -14.53
CA ALA A 8 -3.85 9.08 -15.08
C ALA A 8 -4.77 8.33 -16.05
N ASP A 9 -4.17 7.59 -16.99
CA ASP A 9 -4.90 6.80 -17.98
C ASP A 9 -5.74 5.69 -17.34
N ASP A 10 -5.18 4.95 -16.38
CA ASP A 10 -5.87 3.85 -15.71
C ASP A 10 -7.04 4.34 -14.81
N LEU A 11 -6.93 5.55 -14.26
CA LEU A 11 -7.97 6.18 -13.43
C LEU A 11 -8.89 7.11 -14.22
N GLU A 12 -8.70 7.22 -15.55
CA GLU A 12 -9.46 8.11 -16.43
C GLU A 12 -9.41 9.59 -15.98
N ILE A 13 -8.28 10.02 -15.41
CA ILE A 13 -8.04 11.39 -14.97
C ILE A 13 -7.36 12.17 -16.09
N PRO A 14 -7.88 13.34 -16.51
CA PRO A 14 -7.20 14.20 -17.46
C PRO A 14 -5.77 14.58 -17.03
N HIS A 15 -4.81 14.51 -17.95
CA HIS A 15 -3.38 14.74 -17.66
C HIS A 15 -3.10 16.13 -17.11
N ASP A 16 -3.84 17.14 -17.54
CA ASP A 16 -3.75 18.51 -17.04
C ASP A 16 -4.16 18.62 -15.56
N LEU A 17 -5.15 17.85 -15.12
CA LEU A 17 -5.54 17.79 -13.71
C LEU A 17 -4.47 17.08 -12.86
N VAL A 18 -3.85 16.03 -13.39
CA VAL A 18 -2.74 15.34 -12.70
C VAL A 18 -1.57 16.29 -12.52
N LEU A 19 -1.16 16.98 -13.59
CA LEU A 19 -0.06 17.96 -13.53
C LEU A 19 -0.35 19.13 -12.59
N ALA A 20 -1.60 19.59 -12.53
CA ALA A 20 -1.97 20.73 -11.70
C ALA A 20 -2.12 20.40 -10.20
N ASN A 21 -2.43 19.14 -9.85
CA ASN A 21 -2.85 18.80 -8.49
C ASN A 21 -2.02 17.69 -7.83
N LEU A 22 -1.32 16.83 -8.61
CA LEU A 22 -0.61 15.65 -8.08
C LEU A 22 0.89 15.69 -8.36
N VAL A 23 1.38 16.64 -9.17
CA VAL A 23 2.79 16.84 -9.42
C VAL A 23 3.22 18.10 -8.68
N PHE A 24 4.10 17.95 -7.69
CA PHE A 24 4.52 19.03 -6.78
C PHE A 24 5.93 19.55 -7.09
N ASP A 25 6.56 19.03 -8.13
CA ASP A 25 7.88 19.40 -8.62
C ASP A 25 7.82 19.71 -10.12
N ASP A 26 8.97 19.84 -10.77
CA ASP A 26 9.08 20.09 -12.21
C ASP A 26 8.96 18.81 -13.07
N SER A 27 8.42 17.73 -12.52
CA SER A 27 8.23 16.45 -13.22
C SER A 27 7.22 16.57 -14.37
N LEU A 28 7.47 15.84 -15.44
CA LEU A 28 6.57 15.73 -16.58
C LEU A 28 5.59 14.56 -16.40
N ILE A 29 4.49 14.58 -17.15
CA ILE A 29 3.47 13.54 -17.09
C ILE A 29 4.01 12.12 -17.34
N GLY A 30 5.04 11.95 -18.16
CA GLY A 30 5.70 10.68 -18.46
C GLY A 30 6.69 10.20 -17.40
N ASP A 31 6.98 11.02 -16.39
CA ASP A 31 7.96 10.71 -15.37
C ASP A 31 7.43 9.73 -14.31
N LEU A 32 8.35 9.17 -13.53
CA LEU A 32 8.02 8.32 -12.40
C LEU A 32 7.42 9.16 -11.26
N ILE A 33 6.47 8.58 -10.55
CA ILE A 33 5.97 9.13 -9.29
C ILE A 33 7.03 8.92 -8.23
N LEU A 34 7.72 10.00 -7.86
CA LEU A 34 8.77 10.00 -6.83
C LEU A 34 8.37 10.92 -5.69
N ASN A 35 8.95 10.70 -4.50
CA ASN A 35 8.87 11.68 -3.44
C ASN A 35 9.91 12.78 -3.67
N SER A 36 9.65 13.97 -3.13
CA SER A 36 10.57 15.11 -3.22
C SER A 36 11.63 15.13 -2.13
N MET A 37 11.59 14.20 -1.16
CA MET A 37 12.54 14.11 -0.07
C MET A 37 13.83 13.41 -0.52
N SER A 38 14.99 14.06 -0.32
CA SER A 38 16.28 13.43 -0.59
C SER A 38 16.58 12.33 0.44
N THR A 39 17.39 11.34 0.04
CA THR A 39 17.84 10.28 0.98
C THR A 39 18.61 10.85 2.15
N ASP A 40 19.47 11.85 1.93
CA ASP A 40 20.28 12.49 2.96
C ASP A 40 19.42 13.25 3.98
N ASP A 41 18.39 13.97 3.50
CA ASP A 41 17.44 14.64 4.38
C ASP A 41 16.60 13.62 5.19
N ALA A 42 16.16 12.56 4.56
CA ALA A 42 15.42 11.49 5.22
C ALA A 42 16.24 10.81 6.33
N GLU A 43 17.51 10.52 6.08
CA GLU A 43 18.42 9.97 7.09
C GLU A 43 18.65 10.95 8.25
N ASN A 44 18.81 12.23 7.95
CA ASN A 44 18.98 13.26 8.97
C ASN A 44 17.74 13.46 9.83
N TRP A 45 16.54 13.36 9.27
CA TRP A 45 15.28 13.59 9.99
C TRP A 45 14.77 12.39 10.75
N PHE A 46 14.92 11.20 10.19
CA PHE A 46 14.32 9.97 10.72
C PHE A 46 15.36 8.94 11.21
N GLY A 47 16.65 9.18 10.99
CA GLY A 47 17.71 8.21 11.27
C GLY A 47 17.83 7.08 10.23
N ALA A 48 16.88 6.98 9.29
CA ALA A 48 16.91 6.07 8.15
C ALA A 48 15.98 6.59 7.07
N ALA A 49 16.33 6.40 5.80
CA ALA A 49 15.46 6.75 4.69
C ALA A 49 14.19 5.86 4.69
N PRO A 50 12.97 6.43 4.57
CA PRO A 50 11.76 5.65 4.40
C PRO A 50 11.87 4.68 3.21
N PRO A 51 11.34 3.44 3.32
CA PRO A 51 11.42 2.47 2.24
C PRO A 51 10.56 2.89 1.04
N ASP A 52 10.97 2.45 -0.16
CA ASP A 52 10.16 2.57 -1.36
C ASP A 52 8.86 1.74 -1.22
N LEU A 53 7.71 2.40 -1.37
CA LEU A 53 6.38 1.77 -1.22
C LEU A 53 5.83 1.15 -2.51
N THR A 54 6.54 1.23 -3.64
CA THR A 54 6.07 0.74 -4.95
C THR A 54 5.60 -0.72 -4.89
N LEU A 55 6.29 -1.57 -4.13
CA LEU A 55 5.97 -2.99 -3.99
C LEU A 55 5.31 -3.35 -2.65
N ALA A 56 4.98 -2.38 -1.81
CA ALA A 56 4.38 -2.63 -0.50
C ALA A 56 3.10 -3.48 -0.60
N GLY A 57 2.22 -3.18 -1.56
CA GLY A 57 0.99 -3.93 -1.83
C GLY A 57 1.20 -5.35 -2.37
N ARG A 58 2.44 -5.73 -2.76
CA ARG A 58 2.80 -7.10 -3.15
C ARG A 58 3.46 -7.89 -2.03
N VAL A 59 4.18 -7.19 -1.16
CA VAL A 59 4.87 -7.81 0.00
C VAL A 59 3.88 -8.09 1.12
N HIS A 60 2.97 -7.16 1.35
CA HIS A 60 1.92 -7.26 2.35
C HIS A 60 0.55 -7.35 1.69
N SER A 61 -0.38 -8.08 2.32
CA SER A 61 -1.77 -8.08 1.85
C SER A 61 -2.41 -6.70 2.06
N PRO A 62 -3.45 -6.34 1.28
CA PRO A 62 -4.22 -5.12 1.52
C PRO A 62 -4.78 -5.06 2.94
N ASP A 63 -5.28 -6.18 3.48
CA ASP A 63 -5.82 -6.26 4.85
C ASP A 63 -4.75 -5.92 5.89
N TRP A 64 -3.51 -6.39 5.68
CA TRP A 64 -2.40 -6.06 6.56
C TRP A 64 -2.06 -4.58 6.52
N ILE A 65 -1.95 -3.98 5.32
CA ILE A 65 -1.64 -2.55 5.15
C ILE A 65 -2.74 -1.70 5.80
N TYR A 66 -4.01 -2.02 5.53
CA TYR A 66 -5.16 -1.33 6.11
C TYR A 66 -5.14 -1.37 7.63
N THR A 67 -4.93 -2.55 8.21
CA THR A 67 -4.89 -2.71 9.66
C THR A 67 -3.66 -2.03 10.26
N TYR A 68 -2.49 -2.16 9.63
CA TYR A 68 -1.25 -1.53 10.07
C TYR A 68 -1.39 -0.01 10.16
N LEU A 69 -1.91 0.65 9.12
CA LEU A 69 -2.06 2.11 9.09
C LEU A 69 -3.07 2.64 10.13
N ARG A 70 -4.01 1.81 10.55
CA ARG A 70 -4.99 2.16 11.59
C ARG A 70 -4.57 1.81 13.01
N SER A 71 -3.47 1.09 13.16
CA SER A 71 -3.03 0.50 14.43
C SER A 71 -1.96 1.30 15.16
N PHE A 72 -1.71 2.54 14.75
CA PHE A 72 -0.81 3.45 15.46
C PHE A 72 -1.47 4.00 16.73
N TYR A 73 -0.67 4.13 17.80
CA TYR A 73 -1.08 4.73 19.07
C TYR A 73 0.06 5.52 19.68
N ASN A 74 -0.27 6.44 20.59
CA ASN A 74 0.70 7.26 21.29
C ASN A 74 1.47 6.43 22.32
N ASP A 75 2.79 6.46 22.24
CA ASP A 75 3.71 5.75 23.15
C ASP A 75 4.93 6.63 23.45
N SER A 76 4.90 7.28 24.60
CA SER A 76 5.97 8.19 25.06
C SER A 76 7.30 7.48 25.35
N SER A 77 7.31 6.16 25.45
CA SER A 77 8.54 5.38 25.64
C SER A 77 9.36 5.24 24.33
N ARG A 78 8.74 5.58 23.19
CA ARG A 78 9.37 5.45 21.87
C ARG A 78 9.99 6.77 21.40
N PRO A 79 11.11 6.72 20.67
CA PRO A 79 11.80 7.93 20.18
C PRO A 79 10.92 8.86 19.33
N LEU A 80 9.98 8.29 18.56
CA LEU A 80 9.06 9.03 17.69
C LEU A 80 7.68 9.28 18.35
N GLY A 81 7.53 8.96 19.64
CA GLY A 81 6.29 9.18 20.39
C GLY A 81 5.13 8.28 20.01
N THR A 82 5.33 7.33 19.10
CA THR A 82 4.28 6.44 18.60
C THR A 82 4.74 4.98 18.50
N ASN A 83 3.79 4.06 18.57
CA ASN A 83 4.01 2.63 18.36
C ASN A 83 2.84 2.03 17.57
N ASN A 84 2.91 0.76 17.22
CA ASN A 84 1.91 0.08 16.42
C ASN A 84 1.56 -1.29 17.01
N THR A 85 0.28 -1.66 17.04
CA THR A 85 -0.14 -2.95 17.63
C THR A 85 0.15 -4.15 16.73
N ILE A 86 0.27 -3.94 15.42
CA ILE A 86 0.59 -5.03 14.46
C ILE A 86 2.10 -5.23 14.34
N TYR A 87 2.86 -4.16 14.47
CA TYR A 87 4.33 -4.19 14.38
C TYR A 87 4.94 -3.44 15.55
N GLU A 88 5.13 -4.13 16.66
CA GLU A 88 5.71 -3.56 17.87
C GLU A 88 7.12 -3.00 17.62
N ASN A 89 7.42 -1.91 18.30
CA ASN A 89 8.69 -1.21 18.18
C ASN A 89 8.99 -0.67 16.77
N VAL A 90 7.95 -0.31 16.05
CA VAL A 90 8.07 0.26 14.70
C VAL A 90 8.95 1.52 14.70
N GLY A 91 9.82 1.63 13.69
CA GLY A 91 10.64 2.82 13.44
C GLY A 91 9.94 3.90 12.62
N MET A 92 8.70 3.67 12.17
CA MET A 92 7.89 4.61 11.42
C MET A 92 7.08 5.50 12.37
N PRO A 93 7.11 6.83 12.22
CA PRO A 93 6.18 7.71 12.94
C PRO A 93 4.74 7.52 12.42
N ASN A 94 3.74 7.94 13.19
CA ASN A 94 2.37 8.04 12.68
C ASN A 94 2.26 9.21 11.69
N VAL A 95 2.50 8.94 10.41
CA VAL A 95 2.48 9.96 9.34
C VAL A 95 1.07 10.49 9.07
N LEU A 96 0.04 9.82 9.55
CA LEU A 96 -1.37 10.18 9.37
C LEU A 96 -1.98 10.79 10.65
N TYR A 97 -1.13 11.17 11.60
CA TYR A 97 -1.55 11.73 12.88
C TYR A 97 -2.52 12.92 12.75
N GLU A 98 -2.27 13.84 11.83
CA GLU A 98 -3.15 14.99 11.61
C GLU A 98 -4.56 14.59 11.19
N LEU A 99 -4.69 13.52 10.42
CA LEU A 99 -5.97 13.00 9.97
C LEU A 99 -6.66 12.17 11.06
N GLN A 100 -5.91 11.31 11.73
CA GLN A 100 -6.41 10.37 12.74
C GLN A 100 -6.60 11.02 14.11
N GLY A 101 -5.71 11.92 14.50
CA GLY A 101 -5.63 12.47 15.85
C GLY A 101 -4.92 11.54 16.84
N ASP A 102 -5.01 11.89 18.10
CA ASP A 102 -4.45 11.12 19.20
C ASP A 102 -5.19 9.81 19.41
N VAL A 103 -4.44 8.74 19.55
CA VAL A 103 -4.97 7.40 19.85
C VAL A 103 -4.26 6.86 21.07
N SER A 104 -5.01 6.51 22.12
CA SER A 104 -4.50 5.80 23.29
C SER A 104 -4.68 4.29 23.14
N ARG A 105 -3.78 3.54 23.75
CA ARG A 105 -3.93 2.09 23.91
C ARG A 105 -4.28 1.80 25.38
N GLU A 106 -5.43 1.22 25.61
CA GLU A 106 -5.89 0.79 26.92
C GLU A 106 -5.94 -0.73 26.97
N CYS A 107 -5.29 -1.31 27.98
CA CYS A 107 -5.25 -2.74 28.18
C CYS A 107 -5.99 -3.09 29.49
N ASP A 108 -6.59 -4.30 29.51
CA ASP A 108 -7.19 -4.86 30.72
C ASP A 108 -6.13 -5.07 31.82
N ASN A 109 -6.60 -5.34 33.05
CA ASN A 109 -5.73 -5.51 34.23
C ASN A 109 -4.75 -6.71 34.10
N ILE A 110 -4.94 -7.58 33.13
CA ILE A 110 -4.11 -8.76 32.88
C ILE A 110 -3.16 -8.48 31.69
N GLY A 111 -3.43 -7.42 30.87
CA GLY A 111 -2.65 -7.07 29.70
C GLY A 111 -2.90 -7.96 28.48
N GLU A 112 -3.93 -8.82 28.53
CA GLU A 112 -4.24 -9.77 27.44
C GLU A 112 -5.12 -9.13 26.34
N HIS A 113 -5.99 -8.19 26.73
CA HIS A 113 -6.85 -7.48 25.77
C HIS A 113 -6.54 -5.99 25.80
N CYS A 114 -6.11 -5.47 24.66
CA CYS A 114 -5.82 -4.05 24.48
C CYS A 114 -6.68 -3.48 23.36
N GLU A 115 -7.34 -2.37 23.64
CA GLU A 115 -8.15 -1.65 22.66
C GLU A 115 -7.54 -0.29 22.36
N LEU A 116 -7.76 0.19 21.15
CA LEU A 116 -7.34 1.52 20.71
C LEU A 116 -8.54 2.47 20.83
N HIS A 117 -8.34 3.58 21.52
CA HIS A 117 -9.34 4.60 21.72
C HIS A 117 -8.90 5.91 21.08
N SER A 118 -9.69 6.42 20.11
CA SER A 118 -9.46 7.75 19.55
C SER A 118 -9.84 8.83 20.56
N VAL A 119 -8.93 9.78 20.76
CA VAL A 119 -9.16 10.95 21.64
C VAL A 119 -9.91 12.09 20.93
N GLY A 120 -10.03 12.01 19.58
CA GLY A 120 -10.96 12.83 18.83
C GLY A 120 -10.48 14.23 18.44
N ASN A 121 -9.16 14.44 18.27
CA ASN A 121 -8.58 15.70 17.79
C ASN A 121 -8.04 15.65 16.36
N GLY A 122 -8.36 14.61 15.60
CA GLY A 122 -8.01 14.49 14.18
C GLY A 122 -8.90 15.34 13.28
N LEU A 123 -8.42 15.62 12.07
CA LEU A 123 -9.16 16.36 11.04
C LEU A 123 -10.33 15.55 10.48
N LEU A 124 -10.27 14.23 10.53
CA LEU A 124 -11.30 13.33 10.02
C LEU A 124 -12.01 12.61 11.16
N SER A 125 -13.28 12.35 10.98
CA SER A 125 -14.01 11.41 11.82
C SER A 125 -13.49 9.98 11.62
N GLU A 126 -13.76 9.08 12.54
CA GLU A 126 -13.28 7.68 12.46
C GLU A 126 -13.69 6.98 11.15
N ASN A 127 -14.92 7.22 10.68
CA ASN A 127 -15.41 6.64 9.43
C ASN A 127 -14.73 7.25 8.19
N GLU A 128 -14.52 8.55 8.18
CA GLU A 128 -13.80 9.23 7.09
C GLU A 128 -12.34 8.80 7.05
N PHE A 129 -11.69 8.69 8.21
CA PHE A 129 -10.34 8.16 8.31
C PHE A 129 -10.26 6.70 7.80
N ALA A 130 -11.19 5.84 8.21
CA ALA A 130 -11.26 4.46 7.72
C ALA A 130 -11.40 4.39 6.18
N THR A 131 -12.20 5.28 5.60
CA THR A 131 -12.37 5.39 4.15
C THR A 131 -11.08 5.87 3.47
N ALA A 132 -10.45 6.91 4.00
CA ALA A 132 -9.17 7.42 3.47
C ALA A 132 -8.06 6.35 3.51
N ILE A 133 -8.00 5.55 4.59
CA ILE A 133 -7.04 4.44 4.67
C ILE A 133 -7.36 3.33 3.68
N ALA A 134 -8.65 3.03 3.45
CA ALA A 134 -9.04 2.05 2.45
C ALA A 134 -8.63 2.50 1.03
N ASP A 135 -8.83 3.78 0.70
CA ASP A 135 -8.44 4.36 -0.58
C ASP A 135 -6.91 4.33 -0.76
N LEU A 136 -6.16 4.73 0.27
CA LEU A 136 -4.69 4.65 0.26
C LEU A 136 -4.20 3.21 0.09
N THR A 137 -4.81 2.26 0.79
CA THR A 137 -4.47 0.83 0.69
C THR A 137 -4.72 0.31 -0.73
N ASN A 138 -5.86 0.65 -1.32
CA ASN A 138 -6.20 0.29 -2.70
C ASN A 138 -5.21 0.90 -3.70
N PHE A 139 -4.80 2.14 -3.48
CA PHE A 139 -3.80 2.80 -4.32
C PHE A 139 -2.44 2.09 -4.23
N LEU A 140 -1.95 1.78 -3.03
CA LEU A 140 -0.69 1.04 -2.84
C LEU A 140 -0.75 -0.36 -3.48
N TYR A 141 -1.90 -1.01 -3.40
CA TYR A 141 -2.11 -2.31 -4.03
C TYR A 141 -2.11 -2.22 -5.56
N TYR A 142 -2.77 -1.20 -6.12
CA TYR A 142 -2.75 -0.90 -7.55
C TYR A 142 -1.33 -0.59 -8.04
N VAL A 143 -0.60 0.30 -7.35
CA VAL A 143 0.78 0.67 -7.72
C VAL A 143 1.71 -0.55 -7.74
N GLY A 144 1.50 -1.51 -6.82
CA GLY A 144 2.27 -2.75 -6.77
C GLY A 144 2.11 -3.65 -8.00
N GLU A 145 0.97 -3.61 -8.68
CA GLU A 145 0.68 -4.40 -9.89
C GLU A 145 -0.40 -3.77 -10.78
N PRO A 146 -0.13 -2.67 -11.50
CA PRO A 146 -1.12 -1.96 -12.32
C PRO A 146 -1.69 -2.81 -13.47
N VAL A 147 -1.00 -3.86 -13.88
CA VAL A 147 -1.41 -4.74 -14.99
C VAL A 147 -2.07 -6.05 -14.55
N ARG A 148 -2.45 -6.16 -13.28
CA ARG A 148 -2.96 -7.39 -12.68
C ARG A 148 -4.17 -7.97 -13.41
N GLU A 149 -5.17 -7.16 -13.70
CA GLU A 149 -6.40 -7.61 -14.37
C GLU A 149 -6.10 -8.13 -15.78
N ARG A 150 -5.26 -7.40 -16.53
CA ARG A 150 -4.82 -7.82 -17.85
C ARG A 150 -4.03 -9.13 -17.78
N ARG A 151 -3.14 -9.28 -16.81
CA ARG A 151 -2.37 -10.50 -16.59
C ARG A 151 -3.27 -11.69 -16.27
N GLN A 152 -4.28 -11.52 -15.42
CA GLN A 152 -5.23 -12.57 -15.09
C GLN A 152 -6.05 -13.01 -16.31
N SER A 153 -6.54 -12.07 -17.10
CA SER A 153 -7.28 -12.36 -18.34
C SER A 153 -6.43 -13.14 -19.33
N ILE A 154 -5.19 -12.69 -19.61
CA ILE A 154 -4.27 -13.40 -20.49
C ILE A 154 -3.91 -14.78 -19.90
N GLY A 155 -3.70 -14.87 -18.59
CA GLY A 155 -3.37 -16.10 -17.89
C GLY A 155 -4.41 -17.20 -18.08
N LEU A 156 -5.70 -16.84 -18.10
CA LEU A 156 -6.80 -17.80 -18.36
C LEU A 156 -6.68 -18.41 -19.77
N TRP A 157 -6.42 -17.59 -20.79
CA TRP A 157 -6.21 -18.06 -22.15
C TRP A 157 -4.98 -18.95 -22.30
N VAL A 158 -3.89 -18.59 -21.61
CA VAL A 158 -2.67 -19.42 -21.58
C VAL A 158 -2.95 -20.78 -20.93
N LEU A 159 -3.67 -20.81 -19.80
CA LEU A 159 -4.04 -22.07 -19.15
C LEU A 159 -4.95 -22.94 -20.03
N ALA A 160 -5.91 -22.34 -20.73
CA ALA A 160 -6.76 -23.07 -21.68
C ALA A 160 -5.92 -23.67 -22.82
N PHE A 161 -5.00 -22.90 -23.40
CA PHE A 161 -4.09 -23.39 -24.45
C PHE A 161 -3.22 -24.54 -23.93
N LEU A 162 -2.60 -24.39 -22.76
CA LEU A 162 -1.76 -25.44 -22.16
C LEU A 162 -2.57 -26.70 -21.84
N GLY A 163 -3.82 -26.57 -21.41
CA GLY A 163 -4.72 -27.68 -21.19
C GLY A 163 -5.00 -28.48 -22.48
N ILE A 164 -5.29 -27.79 -23.58
CA ILE A 164 -5.47 -28.42 -24.89
C ILE A 164 -4.17 -29.11 -25.36
N LEU A 165 -3.05 -28.41 -25.25
CA LEU A 165 -1.74 -28.97 -25.62
C LEU A 165 -1.42 -30.23 -24.81
N TYR A 166 -1.68 -30.20 -23.49
CA TYR A 166 -1.48 -31.37 -22.62
C TYR A 166 -2.30 -32.56 -23.07
N ILE A 167 -3.59 -32.37 -23.41
CA ILE A 167 -4.45 -33.43 -23.92
C ILE A 167 -3.91 -34.02 -25.20
N LEU A 168 -3.46 -33.20 -26.14
CA LEU A 168 -2.89 -33.66 -27.42
C LEU A 168 -1.62 -34.49 -27.22
N VAL A 169 -0.69 -33.98 -26.36
CA VAL A 169 0.55 -34.71 -26.03
C VAL A 169 0.26 -36.01 -25.32
N PHE A 170 -0.70 -36.04 -24.40
CA PHE A 170 -1.12 -37.24 -23.70
C PHE A 170 -1.70 -38.31 -24.68
N LEU A 171 -2.55 -37.89 -25.62
CA LEU A 171 -3.12 -38.78 -26.64
C LEU A 171 -2.03 -39.33 -27.57
N MET A 172 -1.10 -38.47 -28.00
CA MET A 172 0.05 -38.91 -28.81
C MET A 172 0.90 -39.93 -28.05
N GLY A 173 1.27 -39.63 -26.78
CA GLY A 173 2.05 -40.54 -25.94
C GLY A 173 1.39 -41.92 -25.78
N LYS A 174 0.05 -41.94 -25.65
CA LYS A 174 -0.73 -43.17 -25.56
C LYS A 174 -0.69 -43.99 -26.87
N GLU A 175 -0.67 -43.32 -28.03
CA GLU A 175 -0.60 -44.00 -29.32
C GLU A 175 0.78 -44.58 -29.58
N PHE A 176 1.86 -43.88 -29.25
CA PHE A 176 3.24 -44.37 -29.37
C PHE A 176 3.62 -45.44 -28.35
N SER A 177 2.82 -45.65 -27.32
CA SER A 177 3.07 -46.65 -26.25
C SER A 177 2.35 -47.97 -26.50
N LYS A 178 1.61 -48.08 -27.59
CA LYS A 178 1.03 -49.33 -28.10
C LYS A 178 2.02 -50.04 -29.03
#